data_11edc04f13ee1cd2c9021a52372c6232
#
_entry.id   11edc04f13ee1cd2c9021a52372c6232
#
_cell.length_a   1.000
_cell.length_b   1.000
_cell.length_c   1.000
_cell.angle_alpha   90.00
_cell.angle_beta   90.00
_cell.angle_gamma   90.00
#
_symmetry.space_group_name_H-M   'P 1'
#
loop_
_entity.id
_entity.type
_entity.pdbx_description
1 polymer ?
#
loop_
_entity_poly.entity_id
_entity_poly.type
_entity_poly.pdbx_seq_one_letter_code
_entity_poly.pdbx_strand_id
1 'polypeptide(L)'
;MNYASALAFRRREEITVAPYGFRSKDTKGRKHFENEHEFRSPFQRDKDRIIHTTSFRRLEYKTQVFVNDEGDYYRTRLTHTLEVAQIGRTLARALGANEDLVESICLAHDRSEEHTSELQSRSAI
;
A
#
# COMPACT_ATOMS: atom_id res chain seq x y z
N MET A 1 -13.77 6.77 -22.83
CA MET A 1 -14.00 6.17 -21.50
C MET A 1 -13.80 7.22 -20.43
N ASN A 2 -14.72 7.33 -19.52
CA ASN A 2 -14.56 8.26 -18.39
C ASN A 2 -13.85 7.54 -17.23
N TYR A 3 -12.60 7.89 -17.00
CA TYR A 3 -11.79 7.27 -15.96
C TYR A 3 -12.25 7.60 -14.53
N ALA A 4 -13.06 8.63 -14.38
CA ALA A 4 -13.60 9.04 -13.08
C ALA A 4 -15.04 8.53 -12.86
N SER A 5 -15.53 7.66 -13.73
CA SER A 5 -16.85 7.08 -13.53
C SER A 5 -16.85 6.06 -12.39
N ALA A 6 -18.02 5.83 -11.84
CA ALA A 6 -18.18 4.91 -10.72
C ALA A 6 -17.54 3.55 -11.02
N LEU A 7 -16.71 3.09 -10.09
CA LEU A 7 -16.07 1.77 -10.14
C LEU A 7 -15.18 1.55 -11.38
N ALA A 8 -14.69 2.61 -12.00
CA ALA A 8 -13.77 2.48 -13.14
C ALA A 8 -12.51 1.69 -12.76
N PHE A 9 -12.08 1.73 -11.50
CA PHE A 9 -10.93 0.95 -11.06
C PHE A 9 -11.17 -0.56 -11.21
N ARG A 10 -12.40 -1.03 -11.12
CA ARG A 10 -12.70 -2.45 -11.32
C ARG A 10 -12.42 -2.89 -12.75
N ARG A 11 -12.73 -2.03 -13.70
CA ARG A 11 -12.44 -2.30 -15.10
C ARG A 11 -10.94 -2.35 -15.36
N ARG A 12 -10.20 -1.44 -14.76
CA ARG A 12 -8.74 -1.45 -14.88
C ARG A 12 -8.15 -2.72 -14.28
N GLU A 13 -8.66 -3.16 -13.14
CA GLU A 13 -8.21 -4.39 -12.52
C GLU A 13 -8.47 -5.63 -13.39
N GLU A 14 -9.60 -5.66 -14.08
CA GLU A 14 -9.90 -6.78 -15.00
C GLU A 14 -8.88 -6.88 -16.13
N ILE A 15 -8.29 -5.75 -16.53
CA ILE A 15 -7.29 -5.72 -17.59
C ILE A 15 -5.88 -5.97 -17.04
N THR A 16 -5.55 -5.36 -15.92
CA THR A 16 -4.16 -5.32 -15.42
C THR A 16 -3.81 -6.45 -14.45
N VAL A 17 -4.81 -6.98 -13.76
CA VAL A 17 -4.59 -8.06 -12.78
C VAL A 17 -4.85 -9.39 -13.45
N ALA A 18 -3.89 -10.31 -13.34
CA ALA A 18 -4.02 -11.65 -13.90
C ALA A 18 -5.22 -12.40 -13.29
N PRO A 19 -5.75 -13.42 -13.97
CA PRO A 19 -6.91 -14.16 -13.44
C PRO A 19 -6.69 -14.75 -12.05
N TYR A 20 -5.46 -15.08 -11.69
CA TYR A 20 -5.10 -15.58 -10.36
C TYR A 20 -4.87 -14.48 -9.33
N GLY A 21 -4.84 -13.22 -9.76
CA GLY A 21 -4.54 -12.10 -8.88
C GLY A 21 -5.74 -11.68 -8.04
N PHE A 22 -5.46 -11.06 -6.92
CA PHE A 22 -6.49 -10.57 -6.00
C PHE A 22 -7.01 -9.21 -6.47
N ARG A 23 -8.32 -9.12 -6.66
CA ARG A 23 -8.97 -7.90 -7.12
C ARG A 23 -9.78 -7.26 -5.99
N SER A 24 -10.12 -6.00 -6.16
CA SER A 24 -10.94 -5.28 -5.18
C SER A 24 -12.27 -5.96 -4.91
N LYS A 25 -12.86 -6.61 -5.92
CA LYS A 25 -14.12 -7.33 -5.75
C LYS A 25 -13.99 -8.56 -4.85
N ASP A 26 -12.77 -9.06 -4.66
CA ASP A 26 -12.51 -10.27 -3.88
C ASP A 26 -12.30 -9.97 -2.39
N THR A 27 -12.23 -8.69 -2.01
CA THR A 27 -12.02 -8.33 -0.61
C THR A 27 -13.22 -8.73 0.25
N LYS A 28 -12.91 -9.11 1.49
CA LYS A 28 -13.94 -9.42 2.49
C LYS A 28 -14.60 -8.19 3.06
N GLY A 29 -14.19 -7.02 2.63
CA GLY A 29 -14.71 -5.76 3.11
C GLY A 29 -13.93 -5.21 4.29
N ARG A 30 -14.48 -4.17 4.89
CA ARG A 30 -13.85 -3.49 6.00
C ARG A 30 -14.47 -3.91 7.31
N LYS A 31 -13.70 -3.85 8.38
CA LYS A 31 -14.19 -4.09 9.72
C LYS A 31 -15.33 -3.12 10.06
N HIS A 32 -15.20 -1.88 9.65
CA HIS A 32 -16.26 -0.86 9.74
C HIS A 32 -16.72 -0.52 8.34
N PHE A 33 -18.03 -0.62 8.12
CA PHE A 33 -18.61 -0.40 6.80
C PHE A 33 -18.24 0.98 6.26
N GLU A 34 -17.96 1.02 4.95
CA GLU A 34 -17.59 2.22 4.24
C GLU A 34 -18.05 2.08 2.80
N ASN A 35 -18.68 3.13 2.27
CA ASN A 35 -19.11 3.13 0.88
C ASN A 35 -17.90 3.13 -0.05
N GLU A 36 -18.02 2.46 -1.19
CA GLU A 36 -16.97 2.48 -2.19
C GLU A 36 -16.79 3.89 -2.76
N HIS A 37 -15.54 4.23 -3.02
CA HIS A 37 -15.20 5.48 -3.67
C HIS A 37 -15.47 5.37 -5.18
N GLU A 38 -15.78 6.49 -5.81
CA GLU A 38 -16.12 6.49 -7.24
C GLU A 38 -14.98 6.02 -8.12
N PHE A 39 -13.73 6.38 -7.81
CA PHE A 39 -12.59 6.05 -8.66
C PHE A 39 -11.39 5.47 -7.92
N ARG A 40 -11.38 5.44 -6.60
CA ARG A 40 -10.29 4.82 -5.84
C ARG A 40 -10.68 3.44 -5.37
N SER A 41 -9.82 2.46 -5.61
CA SER A 41 -10.03 1.12 -5.07
C SER A 41 -9.89 1.13 -3.54
N PRO A 42 -10.45 0.14 -2.84
CA PRO A 42 -10.24 0.03 -1.39
C PRO A 42 -8.75 -0.05 -1.03
N PHE A 43 -7.94 -0.69 -1.85
CA PHE A 43 -6.50 -0.79 -1.61
C PHE A 43 -5.78 0.55 -1.78
N GLN A 44 -6.18 1.34 -2.76
CA GLN A 44 -5.64 2.68 -2.91
C GLN A 44 -6.04 3.57 -1.73
N ARG A 45 -7.26 3.44 -1.25
CA ARG A 45 -7.70 4.19 -0.07
C ARG A 45 -6.91 3.80 1.17
N ASP A 46 -6.61 2.51 1.32
CA ASP A 46 -5.77 2.03 2.42
C ASP A 46 -4.36 2.60 2.34
N LYS A 47 -3.79 2.63 1.16
CA LYS A 47 -2.48 3.25 0.92
C LYS A 47 -2.50 4.72 1.32
N ASP A 48 -3.50 5.46 0.87
CA ASP A 48 -3.62 6.88 1.19
C ASP A 48 -3.72 7.10 2.70
N ARG A 49 -4.49 6.27 3.39
CA ARG A 49 -4.63 6.35 4.84
C ARG A 49 -3.32 6.08 5.58
N ILE A 50 -2.59 5.07 5.12
CA ILE A 50 -1.29 4.74 5.72
C ILE A 50 -0.33 5.92 5.60
N ILE A 51 -0.24 6.52 4.43
CA ILE A 51 0.63 7.66 4.17
C ILE A 51 0.30 8.85 5.08
N HIS A 52 -0.97 9.05 5.38
CA HIS A 52 -1.41 10.18 6.20
C HIS A 52 -1.40 9.91 7.70
N THR A 53 -0.99 8.72 8.15
CA THR A 53 -0.89 8.45 9.57
C THR A 53 0.33 9.11 10.18
N THR A 54 0.23 9.46 11.45
CA THR A 54 1.35 10.02 12.20
C THR A 54 2.50 9.02 12.29
N SER A 55 2.21 7.75 12.49
CA SER A 55 3.23 6.72 12.61
C SER A 55 4.03 6.56 11.32
N PHE A 56 3.40 6.68 10.16
CA PHE A 56 4.12 6.65 8.88
C PHE A 56 5.05 7.86 8.76
N ARG A 57 4.56 9.04 9.10
CA ARG A 57 5.35 10.27 9.03
C ARG A 57 6.53 10.26 9.98
N ARG A 58 6.40 9.61 11.13
CA ARG A 58 7.49 9.49 12.10
C ARG A 58 8.66 8.67 11.58
N LEU A 59 8.47 7.84 10.56
CA LEU A 59 9.56 7.09 9.96
C LEU A 59 10.63 8.01 9.36
N GLU A 60 10.27 9.23 9.02
CA GLU A 60 11.22 10.24 8.53
C GLU A 60 12.30 10.55 9.56
N TYR A 61 11.96 10.47 10.85
CA TYR A 61 12.87 10.80 11.95
C TYR A 61 13.59 9.59 12.50
N LYS A 62 13.32 8.39 11.99
CA LYS A 62 13.96 7.17 12.46
C LYS A 62 15.04 6.78 11.47
N THR A 63 16.27 6.73 11.96
CA THR A 63 17.41 6.36 11.14
C THR A 63 17.58 4.86 11.12
N GLN A 64 17.69 4.31 9.93
CA GLN A 64 18.09 2.94 9.74
C GLN A 64 19.57 2.96 9.39
N VAL A 65 20.40 2.36 10.24
CA VAL A 65 21.82 2.38 10.04
C VAL A 65 22.18 1.29 9.04
N PHE A 66 22.63 1.71 7.87
CA PHE A 66 23.29 0.83 6.96
C PHE A 66 24.77 1.13 7.03
N VAL A 67 25.53 0.13 7.40
CA VAL A 67 26.97 0.19 7.23
C VAL A 67 27.23 -0.26 5.80
N ASN A 68 27.37 0.68 4.90
CA ASN A 68 27.87 0.31 3.60
C ASN A 68 29.34 0.70 3.51
N ASP A 69 30.06 0.04 2.64
CA ASP A 69 31.50 0.20 2.53
C ASP A 69 31.94 1.58 2.02
N GLU A 70 31.00 2.37 1.55
CA GLU A 70 31.26 3.70 1.04
C GLU A 70 31.04 4.79 2.07
N GLY A 71 30.84 4.43 3.34
CA GLY A 71 30.84 5.37 4.45
C GLY A 71 29.44 5.86 4.80
N ASP A 72 29.29 7.04 5.00
CA ASP A 72 28.37 7.80 5.83
C ASP A 72 26.89 7.86 5.40
N TYR A 73 26.36 6.83 4.77
CA TYR A 73 24.98 6.83 4.34
C TYR A 73 24.05 6.41 5.47
N TYR A 74 23.29 7.38 5.96
CA TYR A 74 22.17 7.09 6.82
C TYR A 74 20.91 7.14 5.98
N ARG A 75 20.16 6.06 6.01
CA ARG A 75 18.88 5.98 5.34
C ARG A 75 17.79 6.01 6.40
N THR A 76 16.80 6.89 6.22
CA THR A 76 15.67 6.89 7.13
C THR A 76 14.78 5.67 6.85
N ARG A 77 14.03 5.26 7.85
CA ARG A 77 13.07 4.17 7.68
C ARG A 77 12.01 4.54 6.64
N LEU A 78 11.67 5.82 6.54
CA LEU A 78 10.75 6.28 5.49
C LEU A 78 11.29 6.01 4.11
N THR A 79 12.53 6.38 3.85
CA THR A 79 13.17 6.14 2.54
C THR A 79 13.20 4.66 2.20
N HIS A 80 13.58 3.83 3.19
CA HIS A 80 13.60 2.37 3.00
C HIS A 80 12.20 1.85 2.65
N THR A 81 11.20 2.27 3.39
CA THR A 81 9.82 1.83 3.17
C THR A 81 9.33 2.21 1.78
N LEU A 82 9.62 3.43 1.33
CA LEU A 82 9.25 3.87 -0.01
C LEU A 82 9.94 3.07 -1.10
N GLU A 83 11.20 2.73 -0.91
CA GLU A 83 11.94 1.91 -1.87
C GLU A 83 11.37 0.49 -1.95
N VAL A 84 11.05 -0.11 -0.80
CA VAL A 84 10.43 -1.44 -0.75
C VAL A 84 9.07 -1.42 -1.47
N ALA A 85 8.28 -0.38 -1.25
CA ALA A 85 6.99 -0.24 -1.92
C ALA A 85 7.16 -0.12 -3.44
N GLN A 86 8.14 0.62 -3.90
CA GLN A 86 8.42 0.78 -5.32
C GLN A 86 8.82 -0.55 -5.96
N ILE A 87 9.71 -1.29 -5.31
CA ILE A 87 10.13 -2.61 -5.80
C ILE A 87 8.94 -3.56 -5.82
N GLY A 88 8.16 -3.57 -4.74
CA GLY A 88 6.98 -4.42 -4.66
C GLY A 88 5.97 -4.13 -5.75
N ARG A 89 5.73 -2.86 -6.03
CA ARG A 89 4.83 -2.44 -7.10
C ARG A 89 5.31 -2.91 -8.46
N THR A 90 6.61 -2.79 -8.73
CA THR A 90 7.20 -3.25 -9.98
C THR A 90 7.05 -4.76 -10.15
N LEU A 91 7.32 -5.52 -9.08
CA LEU A 91 7.15 -6.96 -9.10
C LEU A 91 5.69 -7.36 -9.31
N ALA A 92 4.77 -6.67 -8.64
CA ALA A 92 3.35 -6.93 -8.79
C ALA A 92 2.91 -6.73 -10.25
N ARG A 93 3.38 -5.66 -10.88
CA ARG A 93 3.09 -5.41 -12.29
C ARG A 93 3.62 -6.52 -13.18
N ALA A 94 4.84 -6.96 -12.94
CA ALA A 94 5.46 -8.02 -13.74
C ALA A 94 4.74 -9.35 -13.58
N LEU A 95 4.20 -9.63 -12.40
CA LEU A 95 3.53 -10.90 -12.09
C LEU A 95 2.02 -10.87 -12.31
N GLY A 96 1.47 -9.72 -12.68
CA GLY A 96 0.02 -9.57 -12.84
C GLY A 96 -0.73 -9.52 -11.52
N ALA A 97 -0.07 -9.19 -10.43
CA ALA A 97 -0.70 -9.01 -9.13
C ALA A 97 -1.30 -7.61 -9.00
N ASN A 98 -2.08 -7.39 -7.96
CA ASN A 98 -2.69 -6.09 -7.71
C ASN A 98 -1.65 -5.12 -7.14
N GLU A 99 -1.27 -4.13 -7.93
CA GLU A 99 -0.23 -3.16 -7.55
C GLU A 99 -0.59 -2.35 -6.32
N ASP A 100 -1.82 -1.88 -6.24
CA ASP A 100 -2.26 -1.05 -5.11
C ASP A 100 -2.25 -1.84 -3.80
N LEU A 101 -2.68 -3.08 -3.84
CA LEU A 101 -2.64 -3.95 -2.67
C LEU A 101 -1.21 -4.20 -2.21
N VAL A 102 -0.32 -4.55 -3.12
CA VAL A 102 1.08 -4.81 -2.80
C VAL A 102 1.74 -3.56 -2.23
N GLU A 103 1.50 -2.40 -2.85
CA GLU A 103 2.05 -1.14 -2.38
C GLU A 103 1.56 -0.82 -0.96
N SER A 104 0.28 -1.03 -0.69
CA SER A 104 -0.28 -0.80 0.64
C SER A 104 0.38 -1.67 1.71
N ILE A 105 0.57 -2.95 1.39
CA ILE A 105 1.24 -3.88 2.30
C ILE A 105 2.68 -3.47 2.55
N CYS A 106 3.40 -3.10 1.50
CA CYS A 106 4.80 -2.66 1.62
C CYS A 106 4.93 -1.40 2.46
N LEU A 107 4.04 -0.43 2.27
CA LEU A 107 4.07 0.80 3.05
C LEU A 107 3.75 0.56 4.52
N ALA A 108 2.97 -0.46 4.82
CA ALA A 108 2.59 -0.78 6.19
C ALA A 108 3.60 -1.68 6.91
N HIS A 109 4.47 -2.38 6.17
CA HIS A 109 5.26 -3.48 6.74
C HIS A 109 6.24 -3.04 7.83
N ASP A 110 6.75 -1.82 7.73
CA ASP A 110 7.77 -1.32 8.65
C ASP A 110 7.19 -0.48 9.79
N ARG A 111 5.87 -0.52 9.96
CA ARG A 111 5.25 0.13 11.10
C ARG A 111 5.52 -0.71 12.34
N SER A 112 5.76 -0.03 13.44
CA SER A 112 6.03 -0.76 14.67
C SER A 112 4.81 -1.58 15.11
N GLU A 113 5.06 -2.66 15.85
CA GLU A 113 4.01 -3.56 16.31
C GLU A 113 2.94 -2.85 17.15
N GLU A 114 3.30 -1.79 17.81
CA GLU A 114 2.37 -0.99 18.61
C GLU A 114 1.23 -0.39 17.79
N HIS A 115 1.39 -0.30 16.46
CA HIS A 115 0.39 0.27 15.57
C HIS A 115 -0.40 -0.79 14.80
N THR A 116 -0.05 -2.05 14.96
CA THR A 116 -0.71 -3.13 14.23
C THR A 116 -2.20 -3.22 14.54
N SER A 117 -2.56 -3.04 15.78
CA SER A 117 -3.97 -3.09 16.18
C SER A 117 -4.77 -1.94 15.56
N GLU A 118 -4.15 -0.79 15.40
CA GLU A 118 -4.80 0.35 14.74
C GLU A 118 -5.11 0.03 13.28
N LEU A 119 -4.17 -0.55 12.56
CA LEU A 119 -4.40 -0.96 11.18
C LEU A 119 -5.49 -2.00 11.08
N GLN A 120 -5.46 -3.01 11.94
CA GLN A 120 -6.46 -4.07 11.96
C GLN A 120 -7.86 -3.55 12.26
N SER A 121 -7.96 -2.51 13.07
CA SER A 121 -9.26 -1.94 13.39
C SER A 121 -9.81 -1.05 12.29
N ARG A 122 -8.97 -0.56 11.39
CA ARG A 122 -9.39 0.35 10.31
C ARG A 122 -9.64 -0.34 8.99
N SER A 123 -8.95 -1.44 8.73
CA SER A 123 -8.98 -2.07 7.43
C SER A 123 -8.72 -3.55 7.52
N ALA A 124 -9.40 -4.29 6.68
CA ALA A 124 -9.14 -5.71 6.50
C ALA A 124 -8.23 -5.91 5.28
N ILE A 125 -7.04 -5.39 5.35
CA ILE A 125 -6.04 -5.60 4.33
C ILE A 125 -5.58 -7.05 4.34
#